data_ae44d892a4f071c821a41964231fc832
#
_entry.id   ae44d892a4f071c821a41964231fc832
#
_cell.length_a   1.000
_cell.length_b   1.000
_cell.length_c   1.000
_cell.angle_alpha   90.00
_cell.angle_beta   90.00
_cell.angle_gamma   90.00
#
_symmetry.space_group_name_H-M   'P 1'
#
loop_
_entity.id
_entity.type
_entity.pdbx_description
1 polymer ?
#
loop_
_entity_poly.entity_id
_entity_poly.type
_entity_poly.pdbx_seq_one_letter_code
_entity_poly.pdbx_strand_id
1 'polypeptide(L)'
;MIVWGVTGNNHDASLAVMEWRVHGLTDHYHLNLKWAGMSKDFSNIPGDPTLCPKMMAHVRANPKWAYPAKIYFYEKPFKKTLRQLKSGQGWKWKENNIKKFLAKSGVHNIPIEYVDHHHSHAAYGYYSSPFKDAAVVVLDSIGEFETFTIWHGHNNSLKKVYSQGYPHSIGLFYSAMTQRVGLQANAEEHKFE
;
A
#
# COMPACT_ATOMS: atom_id res chain seq x y z
N MET A 1 -3.06 -7.52 20.23
CA MET A 1 -3.80 -6.40 19.58
C MET A 1 -3.90 -6.68 18.08
N ILE A 2 -5.08 -6.51 17.49
CA ILE A 2 -5.25 -6.66 16.02
C ILE A 2 -5.06 -5.29 15.36
N VAL A 3 -4.33 -5.28 14.24
CA VAL A 3 -4.19 -4.12 13.35
C VAL A 3 -4.48 -4.56 11.92
N TRP A 4 -4.95 -3.63 11.09
CA TRP A 4 -5.13 -3.86 9.66
C TRP A 4 -4.13 -3.04 8.85
N GLY A 5 -3.52 -3.69 7.85
CA GLY A 5 -2.86 -3.02 6.74
C GLY A 5 -3.84 -2.94 5.57
N VAL A 6 -4.04 -1.75 5.00
CA VAL A 6 -5.04 -1.55 3.94
C VAL A 6 -4.43 -0.79 2.77
N THR A 7 -4.69 -1.31 1.55
CA THR A 7 -4.50 -0.58 0.29
C THR A 7 -5.83 -0.39 -0.42
N GLY A 8 -5.91 0.52 -1.37
CA GLY A 8 -7.10 0.70 -2.20
C GLY A 8 -7.35 2.15 -2.61
N ASN A 9 -8.57 2.42 -3.04
CA ASN A 9 -9.04 3.73 -3.51
C ASN A 9 -8.52 4.16 -4.90
N ASN A 10 -7.63 3.40 -5.53
CA ASN A 10 -7.14 3.65 -6.90
C ASN A 10 -7.20 2.42 -7.79
N HIS A 11 -6.56 1.35 -7.37
CA HIS A 11 -6.49 0.04 -8.00
C HIS A 11 -6.51 -1.01 -6.89
N ASP A 12 -6.51 -2.26 -7.22
CA ASP A 12 -6.54 -3.44 -6.36
C ASP A 12 -6.54 -3.16 -4.85
N ALA A 13 -7.71 -3.09 -4.25
CA ALA A 13 -7.80 -2.96 -2.80
C ALA A 13 -7.41 -4.28 -2.15
N SER A 14 -6.62 -4.19 -1.08
CA SER A 14 -6.25 -5.34 -0.27
C SER A 14 -6.32 -5.03 1.22
N LEU A 15 -6.45 -6.09 2.01
CA LEU A 15 -6.48 -6.01 3.46
C LEU A 15 -5.63 -7.13 4.05
N ALA A 16 -4.75 -6.76 4.97
CA ALA A 16 -3.99 -7.70 5.79
C ALA A 16 -4.40 -7.55 7.25
N VAL A 17 -4.69 -8.66 7.91
CA VAL A 17 -4.98 -8.73 9.35
C VAL A 17 -3.73 -9.20 10.06
N MET A 18 -3.23 -8.39 10.97
CA MET A 18 -2.02 -8.68 11.70
C MET A 18 -2.28 -8.66 13.21
N GLU A 19 -1.66 -9.58 13.92
CA GLU A 19 -1.69 -9.63 15.37
C GLU A 19 -0.36 -9.13 15.94
N TRP A 20 -0.45 -8.05 16.69
CA TRP A 20 0.66 -7.50 17.44
C TRP A 20 0.69 -8.11 18.84
N ARG A 21 1.80 -8.76 19.21
CA ARG A 21 2.05 -9.31 20.54
C ARG A 21 3.29 -8.68 21.15
N VAL A 22 3.20 -8.33 22.41
CA VAL A 22 4.35 -7.95 23.23
C VAL A 22 4.74 -9.19 24.04
N HIS A 23 5.97 -9.62 23.94
CA HIS A 23 6.49 -10.74 24.73
C HIS A 23 7.26 -10.22 25.97
N GLY A 24 6.67 -10.40 27.15
CA GLY A 24 7.31 -10.18 28.44
C GLY A 24 7.70 -8.73 28.73
N LEU A 25 8.68 -8.56 29.63
CA LEU A 25 9.28 -7.27 30.01
C LEU A 25 10.34 -6.76 29.02
N THR A 26 10.60 -7.50 27.96
CA THR A 26 11.53 -7.10 26.90
C THR A 26 10.74 -6.47 25.77
N ASP A 27 11.18 -5.32 25.25
CA ASP A 27 10.55 -4.58 24.13
C ASP A 27 10.60 -5.35 22.79
N HIS A 28 10.48 -6.67 22.82
CA HIS A 28 10.40 -7.50 21.64
C HIS A 28 8.95 -7.59 21.16
N TYR A 29 8.69 -6.93 20.05
CA TYR A 29 7.39 -6.96 19.38
C TYR A 29 7.39 -8.04 18.29
N HIS A 30 6.36 -8.90 18.31
CA HIS A 30 6.10 -9.83 17.22
C HIS A 30 4.83 -9.43 16.48
N LEU A 31 4.97 -9.25 15.17
CA LEU A 31 3.85 -8.99 14.28
C LEU A 31 3.59 -10.26 13.47
N ASN A 32 2.45 -10.90 13.71
CA ASN A 32 2.06 -12.13 13.04
C ASN A 32 0.95 -11.86 12.02
N LEU A 33 1.20 -12.19 10.76
CA LEU A 33 0.17 -12.18 9.73
C LEU A 33 -0.86 -13.29 10.05
N LYS A 34 -2.13 -12.91 10.17
CA LYS A 34 -3.25 -13.83 10.39
C LYS A 34 -4.01 -14.14 9.12
N TRP A 35 -4.13 -13.15 8.27
CA TRP A 35 -4.82 -13.26 7.00
C TRP A 35 -4.44 -12.10 6.08
N ALA A 36 -4.43 -12.34 4.78
CA ALA A 36 -4.33 -11.31 3.76
C ALA A 36 -5.15 -11.72 2.53
N GLY A 37 -5.75 -10.75 1.86
CA GLY A 37 -6.51 -10.97 0.64
C GLY A 37 -6.70 -9.71 -0.19
N MET A 38 -6.96 -9.89 -1.46
CA MET A 38 -7.25 -8.83 -2.42
C MET A 38 -8.74 -8.83 -2.78
N SER A 39 -9.32 -7.65 -2.94
CA SER A 39 -10.75 -7.54 -3.29
C SER A 39 -11.11 -8.25 -4.59
N LYS A 40 -10.24 -8.21 -5.59
CA LYS A 40 -10.45 -8.90 -6.88
C LYS A 40 -10.72 -10.40 -6.74
N ASP A 41 -10.10 -11.07 -5.76
CA ASP A 41 -10.26 -12.51 -5.54
C ASP A 41 -11.64 -12.86 -4.97
N PHE A 42 -12.34 -11.88 -4.43
CA PHE A 42 -13.69 -12.02 -3.86
C PHE A 42 -14.78 -11.42 -4.76
N SER A 43 -14.47 -10.34 -5.46
CA SER A 43 -15.40 -9.62 -6.35
C SER A 43 -15.39 -10.15 -7.79
N ASN A 44 -14.31 -10.82 -8.21
CA ASN A 44 -14.01 -11.20 -9.60
C ASN A 44 -13.93 -9.97 -10.54
N ILE A 45 -13.59 -8.79 -10.00
CA ILE A 45 -13.40 -7.55 -10.76
C ILE A 45 -11.90 -7.23 -10.77
N PRO A 46 -11.21 -7.31 -11.93
CA PRO A 46 -9.81 -6.91 -12.05
C PRO A 46 -9.62 -5.45 -11.63
N GLY A 47 -8.59 -5.17 -10.83
CA GLY A 47 -8.31 -3.82 -10.38
C GLY A 47 -9.32 -3.23 -9.39
N ASP A 48 -10.15 -4.06 -8.71
CA ASP A 48 -11.18 -3.57 -7.78
C ASP A 48 -10.59 -2.64 -6.72
N PRO A 49 -10.90 -1.33 -6.76
CA PRO A 49 -10.31 -0.36 -5.85
C PRO A 49 -10.99 -0.31 -4.48
N THR A 50 -12.04 -1.12 -4.27
CA THR A 50 -12.87 -1.09 -3.06
C THR A 50 -12.56 -2.26 -2.13
N LEU A 51 -12.76 -2.10 -0.82
CA LEU A 51 -12.82 -3.24 0.08
C LEU A 51 -14.17 -3.93 -0.11
N CYS A 52 -14.22 -4.91 -1.02
CA CYS A 52 -15.48 -5.49 -1.48
C CYS A 52 -16.27 -6.16 -0.35
N PRO A 53 -17.62 -6.20 -0.43
CA PRO A 53 -18.47 -6.72 0.63
C PRO A 53 -18.15 -8.17 1.02
N LYS A 54 -17.84 -9.04 0.03
CA LYS A 54 -17.52 -10.45 0.28
C LYS A 54 -16.23 -10.62 1.09
N MET A 55 -15.17 -9.87 0.74
CA MET A 55 -13.92 -9.86 1.50
C MET A 55 -14.15 -9.35 2.92
N MET A 56 -14.89 -8.26 3.08
CA MET A 56 -15.19 -7.69 4.38
C MET A 56 -16.05 -8.63 5.25
N ALA A 57 -17.00 -9.35 4.65
CA ALA A 57 -17.78 -10.38 5.33
C ALA A 57 -16.88 -11.52 5.83
N HIS A 58 -15.94 -11.98 5.00
CA HIS A 58 -14.97 -13.01 5.39
C HIS A 58 -14.13 -12.57 6.61
N VAL A 59 -13.58 -11.35 6.59
CA VAL A 59 -12.78 -10.83 7.71
C VAL A 59 -13.62 -10.70 8.97
N ARG A 60 -14.87 -10.21 8.86
CA ARG A 60 -15.79 -10.02 9.99
C ARG A 60 -16.39 -11.31 10.56
N ALA A 61 -16.38 -12.39 9.79
CA ALA A 61 -16.79 -13.71 10.27
C ALA A 61 -15.90 -14.21 11.42
N ASN A 62 -14.66 -13.72 11.51
CA ASN A 62 -13.80 -13.97 12.66
C ASN A 62 -13.90 -12.81 13.66
N PRO A 63 -14.53 -13.02 14.86
CA PRO A 63 -14.72 -11.93 15.83
C PRO A 63 -13.43 -11.26 16.30
N LYS A 64 -12.29 -12.00 16.30
CA LYS A 64 -10.99 -11.46 16.68
C LYS A 64 -10.41 -10.50 15.63
N TRP A 65 -10.83 -10.60 14.36
CA TRP A 65 -10.33 -9.80 13.26
C TRP A 65 -11.19 -8.59 12.94
N ALA A 66 -12.49 -8.67 13.31
CA ALA A 66 -13.54 -7.74 12.90
C ALA A 66 -13.30 -6.28 13.31
N TYR A 67 -12.61 -6.08 14.45
CA TYR A 67 -12.41 -4.75 15.05
C TYR A 67 -10.93 -4.51 15.33
N PRO A 68 -10.18 -3.95 14.37
CA PRO A 68 -8.78 -3.61 14.59
C PRO A 68 -8.65 -2.40 15.51
N ALA A 69 -7.61 -2.38 16.33
CA ALA A 69 -7.29 -1.23 17.17
C ALA A 69 -6.76 -0.04 16.36
N LYS A 70 -6.15 -0.32 15.18
CA LYS A 70 -5.60 0.69 14.27
C LYS A 70 -5.57 0.16 12.84
N ILE A 71 -5.67 1.07 11.87
CA ILE A 71 -5.47 0.80 10.45
C ILE A 71 -4.21 1.52 9.99
N TYR A 72 -3.33 0.80 9.29
CA TYR A 72 -2.21 1.36 8.56
C TYR A 72 -2.58 1.44 7.09
N PHE A 73 -2.53 2.65 6.52
CA PHE A 73 -2.82 2.90 5.11
C PHE A 73 -1.54 3.24 4.35
N TYR A 74 -1.34 2.64 3.21
CA TYR A 74 -0.07 2.55 2.48
C TYR A 74 0.45 3.84 1.84
N GLU A 75 -0.33 4.94 1.86
CA GLU A 75 0.07 6.23 1.28
C GLU A 75 -0.49 7.41 2.08
N LYS A 76 0.11 8.58 1.94
CA LYS A 76 -0.32 9.82 2.58
C LYS A 76 -1.23 10.63 1.64
N PRO A 77 -2.55 10.72 1.89
CA PRO A 77 -3.51 11.37 0.99
C PRO A 77 -3.17 12.82 0.64
N PHE A 78 -2.59 13.56 1.58
CA PHE A 78 -2.17 14.95 1.36
C PHE A 78 -1.03 15.05 0.36
N LYS A 79 0.02 14.25 0.52
CA LYS A 79 1.15 14.22 -0.41
C LYS A 79 0.70 13.83 -1.82
N LYS A 80 -0.18 12.82 -1.92
CA LYS A 80 -0.77 12.39 -3.17
C LYS A 80 -1.57 13.51 -3.85
N THR A 81 -2.44 14.18 -3.12
CA THR A 81 -3.23 15.31 -3.64
C THR A 81 -2.33 16.44 -4.14
N LEU A 82 -1.28 16.77 -3.40
CA LEU A 82 -0.33 17.80 -3.80
C LEU A 82 0.45 17.41 -5.08
N ARG A 83 0.85 16.13 -5.19
CA ARG A 83 1.46 15.60 -6.41
C ARG A 83 0.50 15.67 -7.60
N GLN A 84 -0.76 15.28 -7.41
CA GLN A 84 -1.78 15.34 -8.46
C GLN A 84 -1.99 16.77 -8.97
N LEU A 85 -2.01 17.77 -8.06
CA LEU A 85 -2.05 19.16 -8.43
C LEU A 85 -0.83 19.57 -9.28
N LYS A 86 0.39 19.23 -8.84
CA LYS A 86 1.63 19.54 -9.56
C LYS A 86 1.72 18.86 -10.93
N SER A 87 1.15 17.69 -11.11
CA SER A 87 1.11 16.96 -12.39
C SER A 87 -0.06 17.34 -13.29
N GLY A 88 -0.81 18.41 -12.98
CA GLY A 88 -1.92 18.89 -13.80
C GLY A 88 -3.21 18.09 -13.67
N GLN A 89 -3.30 17.13 -12.75
CA GLN A 89 -4.50 16.30 -12.53
C GLN A 89 -5.58 17.01 -11.68
N GLY A 90 -5.31 18.23 -11.20
CA GLY A 90 -6.20 19.01 -10.36
C GLY A 90 -6.16 18.62 -8.87
N TRP A 91 -7.01 19.31 -8.08
CA TRP A 91 -7.09 19.13 -6.63
C TRP A 91 -8.05 17.99 -6.27
N LYS A 92 -7.54 16.79 -6.00
CA LYS A 92 -8.33 15.57 -5.75
C LYS A 92 -8.45 15.19 -4.27
N TRP A 93 -8.55 16.17 -3.38
CA TRP A 93 -8.64 15.93 -1.93
C TRP A 93 -9.87 15.10 -1.52
N LYS A 94 -11.00 15.32 -2.17
CA LYS A 94 -12.26 14.60 -1.86
C LYS A 94 -12.18 13.14 -2.28
N GLU A 95 -11.55 12.86 -3.42
CA GLU A 95 -11.33 11.51 -3.95
C GLU A 95 -10.31 10.74 -3.12
N ASN A 96 -9.31 11.42 -2.57
CA ASN A 96 -8.27 10.84 -1.71
C ASN A 96 -8.69 10.72 -0.24
N ASN A 97 -9.96 10.90 0.10
CA ASN A 97 -10.45 10.82 1.47
C ASN A 97 -10.58 9.35 1.93
N ILE A 98 -9.57 8.87 2.67
CA ILE A 98 -9.50 7.48 3.13
C ILE A 98 -10.55 7.15 4.19
N LYS A 99 -10.95 8.10 5.03
CA LYS A 99 -12.06 7.88 5.97
C LYS A 99 -13.37 7.58 5.22
N LYS A 100 -13.63 8.33 4.13
CA LYS A 100 -14.80 8.09 3.27
C LYS A 100 -14.69 6.76 2.52
N PHE A 101 -13.50 6.40 2.05
CA PHE A 101 -13.23 5.10 1.42
C PHE A 101 -13.54 3.95 2.38
N LEU A 102 -13.00 3.97 3.60
CA LEU A 102 -13.24 2.96 4.62
C LEU A 102 -14.72 2.88 5.06
N ALA A 103 -15.36 4.05 5.19
CA ALA A 103 -16.78 4.15 5.57
C ALA A 103 -17.71 3.43 4.58
N LYS A 104 -17.41 3.45 3.28
CA LYS A 104 -18.17 2.69 2.25
C LYS A 104 -18.19 1.19 2.52
N SER A 105 -17.18 0.67 3.20
CA SER A 105 -17.07 -0.73 3.57
C SER A 105 -17.49 -1.00 5.03
N GLY A 106 -18.20 -0.04 5.64
CA GLY A 106 -18.69 -0.14 7.03
C GLY A 106 -17.59 -0.07 8.09
N VAL A 107 -16.45 0.58 7.78
CA VAL A 107 -15.34 0.77 8.75
C VAL A 107 -15.38 2.22 9.21
N HIS A 108 -15.71 2.42 10.49
CA HIS A 108 -15.91 3.74 11.09
C HIS A 108 -15.12 3.85 12.40
N ASN A 109 -14.71 5.07 12.74
CA ASN A 109 -14.17 5.45 14.05
C ASN A 109 -12.92 4.65 14.50
N ILE A 110 -12.15 4.11 13.55
CA ILE A 110 -10.89 3.44 13.84
C ILE A 110 -9.75 4.41 13.52
N PRO A 111 -8.74 4.55 14.40
CA PRO A 111 -7.56 5.36 14.13
C PRO A 111 -6.82 4.89 12.87
N ILE A 112 -6.48 5.84 11.99
CA ILE A 112 -5.74 5.56 10.74
C ILE A 112 -4.36 6.19 10.86
N GLU A 113 -3.34 5.40 10.59
CA GLU A 113 -1.97 5.85 10.43
C GLU A 113 -1.57 5.74 8.95
N TYR A 114 -1.05 6.83 8.40
CA TYR A 114 -0.65 6.92 7.00
C TYR A 114 0.85 6.69 6.89
N VAL A 115 1.26 5.69 6.12
CA VAL A 115 2.65 5.34 5.86
C VAL A 115 3.06 5.94 4.51
N ASP A 116 4.32 6.37 4.36
CA ASP A 116 4.83 6.79 3.06
C ASP A 116 4.81 5.61 2.07
N HIS A 117 4.40 5.85 0.83
CA HIS A 117 4.17 4.82 -0.20
C HIS A 117 5.39 3.91 -0.39
N HIS A 118 6.56 4.50 -0.70
CA HIS A 118 7.79 3.72 -0.88
C HIS A 118 8.26 3.03 0.40
N HIS A 119 7.95 3.59 1.59
CA HIS A 119 8.23 2.90 2.85
C HIS A 119 7.37 1.64 3.00
N SER A 120 6.10 1.68 2.57
CA SER A 120 5.23 0.50 2.58
C SER A 120 5.76 -0.62 1.70
N HIS A 121 6.22 -0.29 0.48
CA HIS A 121 6.86 -1.26 -0.42
C HIS A 121 8.15 -1.82 0.17
N ALA A 122 9.04 -0.95 0.67
CA ALA A 122 10.31 -1.37 1.27
C ALA A 122 10.11 -2.25 2.51
N ALA A 123 9.14 -1.91 3.37
CA ALA A 123 8.80 -2.70 4.54
C ALA A 123 8.27 -4.08 4.15
N TYR A 124 7.40 -4.17 3.15
CA TYR A 124 6.91 -5.45 2.64
C TYR A 124 8.09 -6.29 2.11
N GLY A 125 8.91 -5.74 1.22
CA GLY A 125 10.04 -6.48 0.64
C GLY A 125 11.04 -6.96 1.67
N TYR A 126 11.38 -6.12 2.65
CA TYR A 126 12.38 -6.45 3.66
C TYR A 126 11.85 -7.41 4.73
N TYR A 127 10.74 -7.08 5.40
CA TYR A 127 10.26 -7.87 6.54
C TYR A 127 9.59 -9.19 6.16
N SER A 128 9.24 -9.39 4.88
CA SER A 128 8.80 -10.70 4.36
C SER A 128 9.96 -11.55 3.83
N SER A 129 11.17 -11.00 3.73
CA SER A 129 12.37 -11.71 3.30
C SER A 129 13.07 -12.43 4.47
N PRO A 130 13.95 -13.40 4.19
CA PRO A 130 14.77 -14.05 5.23
C PRO A 130 16.01 -13.24 5.62
N PHE A 131 16.28 -12.10 4.99
CA PHE A 131 17.52 -11.34 5.18
C PHE A 131 17.48 -10.50 6.45
N LYS A 132 18.56 -10.54 7.22
CA LYS A 132 18.76 -9.67 8.39
C LYS A 132 19.50 -8.37 8.06
N ASP A 133 20.21 -8.36 6.95
CA ASP A 133 20.91 -7.20 6.39
C ASP A 133 20.74 -7.23 4.89
N ALA A 134 20.20 -6.15 4.30
CA ALA A 134 19.90 -6.10 2.88
C ALA A 134 19.78 -4.67 2.35
N ALA A 135 20.16 -4.48 1.09
CA ALA A 135 19.69 -3.36 0.29
C ALA A 135 18.29 -3.67 -0.24
N VAL A 136 17.35 -2.76 -0.01
CA VAL A 136 15.97 -2.86 -0.52
C VAL A 136 15.76 -1.79 -1.56
N VAL A 137 15.44 -2.21 -2.78
CA VAL A 137 15.21 -1.33 -3.91
C VAL A 137 13.71 -1.26 -4.19
N VAL A 138 13.18 -0.05 -4.25
CA VAL A 138 11.78 0.22 -4.63
C VAL A 138 11.77 1.00 -5.93
N LEU A 139 11.14 0.42 -6.95
CA LEU A 139 10.86 1.04 -8.23
C LEU A 139 9.35 1.14 -8.42
N ASP A 140 8.87 2.34 -8.71
CA ASP A 140 7.45 2.59 -8.93
C ASP A 140 7.26 3.58 -10.08
N SER A 141 6.06 3.63 -10.64
CA SER A 141 5.70 4.69 -11.58
C SER A 141 5.73 6.04 -10.89
N ILE A 142 4.98 6.16 -9.81
CA ILE A 142 4.98 7.33 -8.94
C ILE A 142 4.21 7.03 -7.64
N GLY A 143 4.93 6.89 -6.54
CA GLY A 143 4.36 6.76 -5.20
C GLY A 143 4.42 8.09 -4.44
N GLU A 144 3.32 8.80 -4.32
CA GLU A 144 3.27 10.18 -3.83
C GLU A 144 4.16 11.10 -4.69
N PHE A 145 5.44 11.28 -4.37
CA PHE A 145 6.43 12.01 -5.16
C PHE A 145 7.63 11.15 -5.55
N GLU A 146 7.86 10.06 -4.83
CA GLU A 146 9.00 9.17 -5.05
C GLU A 146 8.71 8.22 -6.22
N THR A 147 9.74 7.92 -6.99
CA THR A 147 9.69 7.02 -8.16
C THR A 147 10.73 5.91 -8.03
N PHE A 148 11.80 6.17 -7.28
CA PHE A 148 12.86 5.23 -7.01
C PHE A 148 13.45 5.52 -5.63
N THR A 149 13.56 4.49 -4.78
CA THR A 149 14.23 4.61 -3.47
C THR A 149 15.08 3.39 -3.17
N ILE A 150 16.16 3.62 -2.43
CA ILE A 150 17.01 2.55 -1.88
C ILE A 150 16.98 2.68 -0.36
N TRP A 151 16.84 1.54 0.30
CA TRP A 151 16.80 1.44 1.74
C TRP A 151 17.84 0.44 2.23
N HIS A 152 18.38 0.67 3.40
CA HIS A 152 19.17 -0.31 4.15
C HIS A 152 18.29 -0.92 5.23
N GLY A 153 18.01 -2.20 5.10
CA GLY A 153 17.38 -3.02 6.11
C GLY A 153 18.43 -3.68 6.98
N HIS A 154 18.34 -3.47 8.30
CA HIS A 154 19.23 -4.13 9.27
C HIS A 154 18.43 -4.54 10.50
N ASN A 155 18.32 -5.86 10.75
CA ASN A 155 17.50 -6.44 11.82
C ASN A 155 16.05 -5.92 11.77
N ASN A 156 15.62 -5.15 12.76
CA ASN A 156 14.28 -4.55 12.84
C ASN A 156 14.23 -3.09 12.34
N SER A 157 15.29 -2.60 11.70
CA SER A 157 15.41 -1.23 11.21
C SER A 157 15.38 -1.17 9.70
N LEU A 158 14.72 -0.17 9.15
CA LEU A 158 14.67 0.10 7.72
C LEU A 158 14.93 1.59 7.50
N LYS A 159 16.10 1.92 6.94
CA LYS A 159 16.55 3.31 6.74
C LYS A 159 16.65 3.63 5.26
N LYS A 160 15.98 4.69 4.81
CA LYS A 160 16.13 5.21 3.46
C LYS A 160 17.52 5.82 3.27
N VAL A 161 18.25 5.38 2.25
CA VAL A 161 19.59 5.85 1.91
C VAL A 161 19.64 6.65 0.62
N TYR A 162 18.67 6.44 -0.28
CA TYR A 162 18.55 7.21 -1.53
C TYR A 162 17.09 7.41 -1.90
N SER A 163 16.79 8.53 -2.57
CA SER A 163 15.46 8.84 -3.10
C SER A 163 15.57 9.66 -4.37
N GLN A 164 14.82 9.25 -5.39
CA GLN A 164 14.58 10.00 -6.61
C GLN A 164 13.08 10.22 -6.76
N GLY A 165 12.70 11.38 -7.24
CA GLY A 165 11.29 11.76 -7.36
C GLY A 165 10.88 12.16 -8.77
N TYR A 166 9.58 12.37 -8.94
CA TYR A 166 8.98 12.87 -10.17
C TYR A 166 9.66 14.17 -10.65
N PRO A 167 9.92 14.34 -11.96
CA PRO A 167 9.41 13.54 -13.09
C PRO A 167 10.31 12.34 -13.50
N HIS A 168 11.42 12.11 -12.84
CA HIS A 168 12.38 11.07 -13.22
C HIS A 168 11.87 9.71 -12.72
N SER A 169 11.31 8.89 -13.61
CA SER A 169 10.73 7.59 -13.28
C SER A 169 10.95 6.56 -14.38
N ILE A 170 11.52 5.42 -13.99
CA ILE A 170 11.65 4.26 -14.87
C ILE A 170 10.26 3.67 -15.16
N GLY A 171 9.36 3.61 -14.17
CA GLY A 171 7.99 3.12 -14.36
C GLY A 171 7.18 3.99 -15.32
N LEU A 172 7.26 5.33 -15.21
CA LEU A 172 6.61 6.21 -16.18
C LEU A 172 7.24 6.11 -17.57
N PHE A 173 8.57 5.91 -17.66
CA PHE A 173 9.23 5.65 -18.93
C PHE A 173 8.71 4.36 -19.57
N TYR A 174 8.56 3.29 -18.78
CA TYR A 174 8.01 2.02 -19.24
C TYR A 174 6.57 2.19 -19.77
N SER A 175 5.70 2.86 -19.02
CA SER A 175 4.34 3.17 -19.48
C SER A 175 4.32 4.04 -20.74
N ALA A 176 5.20 5.02 -20.87
CA ALA A 176 5.31 5.84 -22.06
C ALA A 176 5.76 5.02 -23.30
N MET A 177 6.70 4.11 -23.13
CA MET A 177 7.13 3.21 -24.20
C MET A 177 6.04 2.22 -24.61
N THR A 178 5.29 1.66 -23.65
CA THR A 178 4.11 0.83 -23.90
C THR A 178 3.10 1.56 -24.77
N GLN A 179 2.79 2.82 -24.43
CA GLN A 179 1.88 3.65 -25.24
C GLN A 179 2.44 3.95 -26.64
N ARG A 180 3.74 4.16 -26.75
CA ARG A 180 4.39 4.46 -28.06
C ARG A 180 4.30 3.30 -29.05
N VAL A 181 4.27 2.06 -28.57
CA VAL A 181 4.08 0.88 -29.44
C VAL A 181 2.61 0.52 -29.67
N GLY A 182 1.67 1.40 -29.25
CA GLY A 182 0.24 1.25 -29.52
C GLY A 182 -0.53 0.41 -28.49
N LEU A 183 0.10 0.08 -27.36
CA LEU A 183 -0.54 -0.64 -26.26
C LEU A 183 -1.06 0.33 -25.20
N GLN A 184 -1.97 -0.16 -24.35
CA GLN A 184 -2.57 0.65 -23.28
C GLN A 184 -1.65 0.74 -22.06
N ALA A 185 -1.16 1.94 -21.75
CA ALA A 185 -0.37 2.20 -20.55
C ALA A 185 -1.16 1.91 -19.26
N ASN A 186 -0.50 1.36 -18.25
CA ASN A 186 -1.04 0.87 -16.96
C ASN A 186 -1.99 -0.33 -17.08
N ALA A 187 -1.98 -1.04 -18.21
CA ALA A 187 -2.81 -2.23 -18.42
C ALA A 187 -2.11 -3.31 -19.26
N GLU A 188 -1.30 -2.91 -20.23
CA GLU A 188 -0.76 -3.82 -21.23
C GLU A 188 0.78 -3.81 -21.28
N GLU A 189 1.46 -3.30 -20.25
CA GLU A 189 2.91 -3.30 -20.12
C GLU A 189 3.49 -4.71 -20.32
N HIS A 190 2.84 -5.73 -19.77
CA HIS A 190 3.24 -7.13 -19.88
C HIS A 190 3.24 -7.69 -21.32
N LYS A 191 2.64 -6.98 -22.29
CA LYS A 191 2.69 -7.34 -23.71
C LYS A 191 3.86 -6.68 -24.45
N PHE A 192 4.56 -5.79 -23.78
CA PHE A 192 5.70 -5.07 -24.32
C PHE A 192 7.04 -5.78 -24.05
N GLU A 193 7.05 -6.78 -23.18
CA GLU A 193 8.22 -7.57 -22.80
C GLU A 193 8.71 -8.52 -23.91
#